data_3b182b341e79cbae4def913587029393
#
_entry.id   3b182b341e79cbae4def913587029393
#
_cell.length_a   1.000
_cell.length_b   1.000
_cell.length_c   1.000
_cell.angle_alpha   90.00
_cell.angle_beta   90.00
_cell.angle_gamma   90.00
#
_symmetry.space_group_name_H-M   'P 1'
#
loop_
_entity.id
_entity.type
_entity.pdbx_description
1 polymer ?
#
loop_
_entity_poly.entity_id
_entity_poly.type
_entity_poly.pdbx_seq_one_letter_code
_entity_poly.pdbx_strand_id
1 'polypeptide(L)'
;MSEWDTGFFGDFFVPKYWRTLNGTFGLLLALLYIWSSYTLSQARSWRLGVSWFRAICADYGFAIMLAAISGLSFALKINPAVPQRLEVLPLTESVWLTEGIYTIRYMAGVGVGQIFAAIIPGFVISVLFYFDHSVSSQLAQQKDFRVKRPSAYHYDLLLLAMMTLLCGLLGIPPVNGVLPQAPLHTKALCAKVRVPRVESTGSMSGVSGGVESTGSSASKRFIVYENRVSNFVQATLCLVLFGVAEYILNFIPTSLVWAFFAFMALESLPGNQFWARVKFVISDPKRREGWESVDYLSVLIFTAIQAVCLLGIWAITVWSGLFGISFPLFIMALVPLRQFLLPKVLRPDFLEVLDADETVEFPTDPTEPDVLHGGMESGSHL
;
A
#
# COMPACT_ATOMS: atom_id res chain seq x y z
N MET A 1 19.55 12.73 37.28
CA MET A 1 19.12 13.22 35.95
C MET A 1 18.03 12.30 35.40
N SER A 2 17.08 12.00 36.25
CA SER A 2 15.99 11.01 36.03
C SER A 2 14.60 11.61 36.34
N GLU A 3 14.43 12.91 36.10
CA GLU A 3 13.18 13.62 36.44
C GLU A 3 12.67 14.49 35.29
N TRP A 4 12.64 13.91 34.08
CA TRP A 4 11.84 14.49 33.02
C TRP A 4 10.79 13.47 32.58
N ASP A 5 9.98 13.10 33.57
CA ASP A 5 8.72 12.40 33.33
C ASP A 5 7.78 13.43 32.66
N THR A 6 7.77 13.39 31.34
CA THR A 6 6.94 14.24 30.49
C THR A 6 5.53 13.67 30.43
N GLY A 7 4.80 13.79 31.55
CA GLY A 7 3.35 13.70 31.49
C GLY A 7 2.78 14.81 30.58
N PHE A 8 1.53 14.68 30.14
CA PHE A 8 0.80 15.58 29.22
C PHE A 8 1.06 17.09 29.41
N PHE A 9 1.46 17.52 30.60
CA PHE A 9 1.89 18.89 30.92
C PHE A 9 3.40 19.15 30.73
N GLY A 10 4.24 18.15 30.62
CA GLY A 10 5.68 18.28 30.47
C GLY A 10 6.11 18.86 29.12
N ASP A 11 5.35 18.59 28.06
CA ASP A 11 5.62 19.12 26.71
C ASP A 11 5.51 20.66 26.62
N PHE A 12 4.76 21.28 27.52
CA PHE A 12 4.58 22.75 27.55
C PHE A 12 5.82 23.47 28.06
N PHE A 13 6.66 22.82 28.87
CA PHE A 13 7.84 23.40 29.49
C PHE A 13 9.17 23.04 28.84
N VAL A 14 9.16 22.18 27.80
CA VAL A 14 10.41 21.85 27.09
C VAL A 14 10.89 23.10 26.33
N PRO A 15 12.10 23.60 26.58
CA PRO A 15 12.62 24.74 25.87
C PRO A 15 12.55 24.54 24.35
N LYS A 16 12.17 25.56 23.61
CA LYS A 16 12.05 25.54 22.14
C LYS A 16 13.28 24.93 21.45
N TYR A 17 14.45 25.18 22.00
CA TYR A 17 15.72 24.61 21.54
C TYR A 17 15.72 23.08 21.53
N TRP A 18 15.23 22.44 22.61
CA TRP A 18 15.16 20.97 22.71
C TRP A 18 14.18 20.35 21.73
N ARG A 19 13.04 20.98 21.56
CA ARG A 19 12.04 20.52 20.59
C ARG A 19 12.60 20.57 19.16
N THR A 20 13.32 21.65 18.83
CA THR A 20 13.98 21.80 17.52
C THR A 20 15.06 20.75 17.33
N LEU A 21 15.89 20.50 18.35
CA LEU A 21 16.96 19.50 18.28
C LEU A 21 16.42 18.09 18.09
N ASN A 22 15.41 17.69 18.86
CA ASN A 22 14.76 16.39 18.75
C ASN A 22 14.05 16.22 17.40
N GLY A 23 13.37 17.28 16.93
CA GLY A 23 12.73 17.28 15.61
C GLY A 23 13.73 17.13 14.47
N THR A 24 14.84 17.87 14.53
CA THR A 24 15.92 17.77 13.52
C THR A 24 16.56 16.39 13.52
N PHE A 25 16.83 15.83 14.70
CA PHE A 25 17.38 14.49 14.82
C PHE A 25 16.41 13.43 14.27
N GLY A 26 15.12 13.53 14.62
CA GLY A 26 14.07 12.66 14.07
C GLY A 26 13.99 12.76 12.55
N LEU A 27 14.10 13.97 11.99
CA LEU A 27 14.11 14.18 10.53
C LEU A 27 15.33 13.53 9.86
N LEU A 28 16.52 13.65 10.47
CA LEU A 28 17.73 12.99 9.94
C LEU A 28 17.57 11.46 9.92
N LEU A 29 17.04 10.86 10.99
CA LEU A 29 16.74 9.42 11.03
C LEU A 29 15.73 9.03 9.95
N ALA A 30 14.69 9.84 9.76
CA ALA A 30 13.66 9.62 8.75
C ALA A 30 14.25 9.65 7.33
N LEU A 31 15.04 10.67 7.01
CA LEU A 31 15.69 10.79 5.70
C LEU A 31 16.67 9.66 5.44
N LEU A 32 17.46 9.28 6.45
CA LEU A 32 18.37 8.13 6.36
C LEU A 32 17.60 6.83 6.08
N TYR A 33 16.47 6.64 6.76
CA TYR A 33 15.61 5.49 6.55
C TYR A 33 15.03 5.44 5.14
N ILE A 34 14.44 6.54 4.66
CA ILE A 34 13.85 6.63 3.33
C ILE A 34 14.91 6.34 2.26
N TRP A 35 16.05 6.99 2.35
CA TRP A 35 17.14 6.82 1.38
C TRP A 35 17.68 5.38 1.35
N SER A 36 17.97 4.80 2.51
CA SER A 36 18.52 3.45 2.60
C SER A 36 17.52 2.39 2.17
N SER A 37 16.26 2.49 2.62
CA SER A 37 15.20 1.54 2.25
C SER A 37 14.89 1.60 0.76
N TYR A 38 14.83 2.80 0.16
CA TYR A 38 14.61 2.97 -1.28
C TYR A 38 15.79 2.45 -2.10
N THR A 39 17.02 2.63 -1.63
CA THR A 39 18.20 2.06 -2.29
C THR A 39 18.20 0.54 -2.24
N LEU A 40 17.82 -0.06 -1.09
CA LEU A 40 17.73 -1.51 -0.94
C LEU A 40 16.58 -2.12 -1.73
N SER A 41 15.44 -1.45 -1.88
CA SER A 41 14.33 -1.96 -2.69
C SER A 41 14.72 -2.16 -4.16
N GLN A 42 15.69 -1.38 -4.64
CA GLN A 42 16.24 -1.51 -5.99
C GLN A 42 17.40 -2.51 -6.09
N ALA A 43 17.73 -3.25 -5.02
CA ALA A 43 18.88 -4.15 -4.99
C ALA A 43 18.83 -5.27 -6.05
N ARG A 44 17.65 -5.65 -6.52
CA ARG A 44 17.51 -6.63 -7.62
C ARG A 44 18.17 -6.17 -8.92
N SER A 45 18.25 -4.86 -9.18
CA SER A 45 18.89 -4.28 -10.35
C SER A 45 20.41 -4.14 -10.22
N TRP A 46 20.98 -4.37 -9.03
CA TRP A 46 22.41 -4.22 -8.79
C TRP A 46 23.21 -5.28 -9.58
N ARG A 47 24.36 -4.87 -10.07
CA ARG A 47 25.32 -5.77 -10.74
C ARG A 47 26.25 -6.49 -9.76
N LEU A 48 26.27 -6.05 -8.49
CA LEU A 48 27.15 -6.58 -7.44
C LEU A 48 26.37 -7.55 -6.54
N GLY A 49 27.09 -8.55 -6.03
CA GLY A 49 26.53 -9.53 -5.10
C GLY A 49 25.81 -10.71 -5.77
N VAL A 50 25.56 -11.74 -4.98
CA VAL A 50 24.83 -12.94 -5.40
C VAL A 50 23.32 -12.69 -5.46
N SER A 51 22.62 -13.42 -6.34
CA SER A 51 21.19 -13.20 -6.60
C SER A 51 20.32 -13.31 -5.32
N TRP A 52 20.58 -14.32 -4.47
CA TRP A 52 19.82 -14.49 -3.23
C TRP A 52 19.99 -13.32 -2.26
N PHE A 53 21.21 -12.75 -2.16
CA PHE A 53 21.47 -11.60 -1.29
C PHE A 53 20.73 -10.36 -1.77
N ARG A 54 20.76 -10.10 -3.09
CA ARG A 54 20.01 -8.99 -3.70
C ARG A 54 18.50 -9.14 -3.49
N ALA A 55 17.99 -10.37 -3.60
CA ALA A 55 16.58 -10.65 -3.34
C ALA A 55 16.21 -10.35 -1.88
N ILE A 56 17.02 -10.80 -0.91
CA ILE A 56 16.80 -10.50 0.51
C ILE A 56 16.84 -8.98 0.77
N CYS A 57 17.82 -8.28 0.22
CA CYS A 57 17.92 -6.83 0.35
C CYS A 57 16.69 -6.12 -0.23
N ALA A 58 16.19 -6.56 -1.38
CA ALA A 58 15.03 -5.96 -2.02
C ALA A 58 13.72 -6.24 -1.26
N ASP A 59 13.55 -7.46 -0.76
CA ASP A 59 12.27 -7.89 -0.15
C ASP A 59 12.18 -7.52 1.33
N TYR A 60 13.29 -7.57 2.08
CA TYR A 60 13.33 -7.33 3.52
C TYR A 60 14.11 -6.09 3.92
N GLY A 61 14.71 -5.37 2.96
CA GLY A 61 15.57 -4.21 3.23
C GLY A 61 14.91 -3.15 4.09
N PHE A 62 13.65 -2.84 3.84
CA PHE A 62 12.90 -1.86 4.62
C PHE A 62 12.74 -2.26 6.10
N ALA A 63 12.47 -3.54 6.39
CA ALA A 63 12.34 -4.04 7.75
C ALA A 63 13.69 -4.11 8.46
N ILE A 64 14.73 -4.53 7.75
CA ILE A 64 16.11 -4.56 8.26
C ILE A 64 16.57 -3.15 8.61
N MET A 65 16.31 -2.17 7.73
CA MET A 65 16.67 -0.78 7.98
C MET A 65 15.86 -0.15 9.10
N LEU A 66 14.59 -0.52 9.26
CA LEU A 66 13.77 -0.09 10.41
C LEU A 66 14.43 -0.50 11.73
N ALA A 67 14.81 -1.77 11.84
CA ALA A 67 15.47 -2.30 13.04
C ALA A 67 16.86 -1.68 13.24
N ALA A 68 17.66 -1.57 12.18
CA ALA A 68 19.02 -1.04 12.23
C ALA A 68 19.05 0.44 12.66
N ILE A 69 18.19 1.29 12.07
CA ILE A 69 18.16 2.72 12.38
C ILE A 69 17.50 2.98 13.74
N SER A 70 16.51 2.15 14.13
CA SER A 70 16.00 2.18 15.50
C SER A 70 17.11 1.86 16.51
N GLY A 71 17.92 0.84 16.26
CA GLY A 71 19.11 0.52 17.07
C GLY A 71 20.15 1.65 17.06
N LEU A 72 20.43 2.23 15.89
CA LEU A 72 21.35 3.34 15.74
C LEU A 72 20.92 4.55 16.58
N SER A 73 19.63 4.81 16.71
CA SER A 73 19.11 5.92 17.54
C SER A 73 19.47 5.83 19.02
N PHE A 74 19.83 4.63 19.52
CA PHE A 74 20.34 4.44 20.88
C PHE A 74 21.87 4.56 20.96
N ALA A 75 22.58 4.15 19.89
CA ALA A 75 24.04 4.19 19.85
C ALA A 75 24.56 5.63 19.75
N LEU A 76 23.85 6.46 19.01
CA LEU A 76 24.13 7.88 18.91
C LEU A 76 23.66 8.57 20.19
N LYS A 77 24.47 8.49 21.25
CA LYS A 77 24.26 9.23 22.49
C LYS A 77 24.49 10.74 22.26
N ILE A 78 23.75 11.31 21.34
CA ILE A 78 23.71 12.76 21.12
C ILE A 78 22.87 13.31 22.27
N ASN A 79 23.52 13.43 23.43
CA ASN A 79 22.87 14.06 24.57
C ASN A 79 22.78 15.59 24.27
N PRO A 80 21.61 16.15 24.23
CA PRO A 80 20.35 15.72 24.82
C PRO A 80 19.25 15.29 23.84
N ALA A 81 19.56 15.02 22.60
CA ALA A 81 18.54 14.63 21.63
C ALA A 81 18.04 13.21 21.90
N VAL A 82 16.85 13.11 22.43
CA VAL A 82 16.14 11.85 22.63
C VAL A 82 14.98 11.83 21.63
N PRO A 83 14.97 10.96 20.60
CA PRO A 83 13.86 10.92 19.68
C PRO A 83 12.61 10.42 20.41
N GLN A 84 11.48 11.07 20.15
CA GLN A 84 10.19 10.58 20.62
C GLN A 84 9.95 9.17 20.07
N ARG A 85 9.54 8.26 20.94
CA ARG A 85 9.26 6.85 20.60
C ARG A 85 7.77 6.57 20.65
N LEU A 86 7.38 5.45 20.06
CA LEU A 86 6.01 4.97 20.19
C LEU A 86 5.76 4.55 21.65
N GLU A 87 4.80 5.19 22.26
CA GLU A 87 4.34 4.82 23.61
C GLU A 87 3.20 3.81 23.47
N VAL A 88 3.40 2.65 24.04
CA VAL A 88 2.39 1.58 24.09
C VAL A 88 2.15 1.26 25.54
N LEU A 89 0.90 1.31 25.96
CA LEU A 89 0.51 0.91 27.31
C LEU A 89 0.79 -0.58 27.51
N PRO A 90 1.30 -0.98 28.68
CA PRO A 90 1.45 -2.38 29.02
C PRO A 90 0.11 -3.13 28.87
N LEU A 91 0.16 -4.35 28.40
CA LEU A 91 -1.04 -5.19 28.25
C LEU A 91 -1.84 -5.29 29.56
N THR A 92 -1.13 -5.30 30.69
CA THR A 92 -1.71 -5.36 32.04
C THR A 92 -2.49 -4.10 32.44
N GLU A 93 -2.15 -2.96 31.86
CA GLU A 93 -2.80 -1.66 32.09
C GLU A 93 -3.77 -1.28 30.98
N SER A 94 -3.93 -2.14 29.97
CA SER A 94 -4.87 -1.88 28.90
C SER A 94 -6.30 -1.83 29.43
N VAL A 95 -7.05 -0.83 29.03
CA VAL A 95 -8.48 -0.65 29.39
C VAL A 95 -9.30 -1.91 29.13
N TRP A 96 -8.92 -2.71 28.16
CA TRP A 96 -9.53 -3.96 27.75
C TRP A 96 -9.46 -5.06 28.82
N LEU A 97 -8.33 -5.17 29.53
CA LEU A 97 -8.15 -6.16 30.59
C LEU A 97 -8.69 -5.66 31.93
N THR A 98 -8.65 -4.35 32.16
CA THR A 98 -9.10 -3.75 33.43
C THR A 98 -10.60 -3.54 33.51
N GLU A 99 -11.23 -3.08 32.39
CA GLU A 99 -12.68 -2.77 32.36
C GLU A 99 -13.51 -3.88 31.71
N GLY A 100 -12.88 -4.87 31.11
CA GLY A 100 -13.52 -6.00 30.42
C GLY A 100 -13.92 -5.68 28.96
N ILE A 101 -13.84 -6.71 28.13
CA ILE A 101 -14.13 -6.69 26.68
C ILE A 101 -15.66 -6.60 26.41
N TYR A 102 -16.44 -5.91 27.24
CA TYR A 102 -17.91 -6.05 27.20
C TYR A 102 -18.61 -4.74 26.92
N THR A 103 -18.52 -4.26 25.67
CA THR A 103 -19.33 -3.12 25.23
C THR A 103 -20.81 -3.39 25.41
N ILE A 104 -21.27 -4.63 25.20
CA ILE A 104 -22.68 -5.03 25.37
C ILE A 104 -23.20 -4.74 26.79
N ARG A 105 -22.35 -4.88 27.80
CA ARG A 105 -22.72 -4.61 29.20
C ARG A 105 -23.09 -3.14 29.44
N TYR A 106 -22.45 -2.24 28.72
CA TYR A 106 -22.65 -0.79 28.86
C TYR A 106 -23.72 -0.25 27.92
N MET A 107 -24.11 -1.01 26.88
CA MET A 107 -25.14 -0.56 25.90
C MET A 107 -26.50 -0.30 26.56
N ALA A 108 -26.84 -0.99 27.65
CA ALA A 108 -28.10 -0.78 28.35
C ALA A 108 -28.21 0.61 29.03
N GLY A 109 -27.08 1.29 29.25
CA GLY A 109 -27.05 2.65 29.85
C GLY A 109 -27.00 3.77 28.80
N VAL A 110 -26.93 3.45 27.51
CA VAL A 110 -26.83 4.45 26.44
C VAL A 110 -28.21 5.00 26.10
N GLY A 111 -28.35 6.32 26.11
CA GLY A 111 -29.58 6.99 25.72
C GLY A 111 -29.94 6.77 24.26
N VAL A 112 -31.23 6.61 23.96
CA VAL A 112 -31.73 6.38 22.59
C VAL A 112 -31.23 7.42 21.59
N GLY A 113 -31.15 8.70 22.00
CA GLY A 113 -30.63 9.77 21.16
C GLY A 113 -29.15 9.59 20.77
N GLN A 114 -28.33 9.03 21.68
CA GLN A 114 -26.92 8.75 21.42
C GLN A 114 -26.75 7.60 20.42
N ILE A 115 -27.64 6.59 20.46
CA ILE A 115 -27.65 5.48 19.50
C ILE A 115 -27.92 6.02 18.08
N PHE A 116 -28.92 6.89 17.92
CA PHE A 116 -29.20 7.50 16.63
C PHE A 116 -28.07 8.46 16.17
N ALA A 117 -27.48 9.21 17.09
CA ALA A 117 -26.36 10.10 16.78
C ALA A 117 -25.13 9.31 16.29
N ALA A 118 -24.90 8.08 16.77
CA ALA A 118 -23.79 7.22 16.34
C ALA A 118 -23.92 6.73 14.88
N ILE A 119 -25.11 6.81 14.27
CA ILE A 119 -25.32 6.45 12.86
C ILE A 119 -24.48 7.36 11.93
N ILE A 120 -24.35 8.64 12.27
CA ILE A 120 -23.62 9.62 11.44
C ILE A 120 -22.12 9.23 11.32
N PRO A 121 -21.33 9.12 12.40
CA PRO A 121 -19.95 8.68 12.30
C PRO A 121 -19.85 7.24 11.78
N GLY A 122 -20.80 6.36 12.12
CA GLY A 122 -20.86 5.00 11.60
C GLY A 122 -20.98 4.95 10.07
N PHE A 123 -21.80 5.81 9.49
CA PHE A 123 -21.93 5.93 8.03
C PHE A 123 -20.61 6.38 7.38
N VAL A 124 -19.97 7.41 7.93
CA VAL A 124 -18.68 7.91 7.41
C VAL A 124 -17.61 6.82 7.46
N ILE A 125 -17.50 6.09 8.57
CA ILE A 125 -16.56 4.97 8.72
C ILE A 125 -16.89 3.84 7.74
N SER A 126 -18.18 3.53 7.53
CA SER A 126 -18.60 2.50 6.57
C SER A 126 -18.19 2.87 5.14
N VAL A 127 -18.33 4.13 4.75
CA VAL A 127 -17.89 4.62 3.43
C VAL A 127 -16.38 4.48 3.28
N LEU A 128 -15.61 4.85 4.32
CA LEU A 128 -14.16 4.70 4.33
C LEU A 128 -13.76 3.23 4.15
N PHE A 129 -14.32 2.33 4.95
CA PHE A 129 -14.03 0.91 4.91
C PHE A 129 -14.39 0.28 3.56
N TYR A 130 -15.52 0.70 2.99
CA TYR A 130 -15.94 0.23 1.67
C TYR A 130 -14.95 0.61 0.57
N PHE A 131 -14.52 1.87 0.51
CA PHE A 131 -13.56 2.31 -0.51
C PHE A 131 -12.19 1.67 -0.33
N ASP A 132 -11.67 1.69 0.87
CA ASP A 132 -10.35 1.15 1.17
C ASP A 132 -10.28 -0.36 0.87
N HIS A 133 -11.28 -1.12 1.30
CA HIS A 133 -11.39 -2.54 1.01
C HIS A 133 -11.58 -2.82 -0.48
N SER A 134 -12.48 -2.10 -1.14
CA SER A 134 -12.79 -2.31 -2.55
C SER A 134 -11.57 -2.02 -3.44
N VAL A 135 -10.88 -0.91 -3.21
CA VAL A 135 -9.67 -0.56 -3.96
C VAL A 135 -8.55 -1.55 -3.68
N SER A 136 -8.32 -1.92 -2.42
CA SER A 136 -7.31 -2.92 -2.04
C SER A 136 -7.57 -4.27 -2.70
N SER A 137 -8.83 -4.73 -2.69
CA SER A 137 -9.23 -6.00 -3.28
C SER A 137 -9.10 -5.99 -4.82
N GLN A 138 -9.47 -4.88 -5.46
CA GLN A 138 -9.32 -4.71 -6.91
C GLN A 138 -7.85 -4.71 -7.32
N LEU A 139 -7.00 -3.95 -6.62
CA LEU A 139 -5.57 -3.91 -6.90
C LEU A 139 -4.86 -5.26 -6.68
N ALA A 140 -5.31 -6.06 -5.71
CA ALA A 140 -4.77 -7.39 -5.45
C ALA A 140 -5.22 -8.44 -6.49
N GLN A 141 -6.33 -8.20 -7.18
CA GLN A 141 -6.95 -9.13 -8.14
C GLN A 141 -6.97 -8.58 -9.57
N GLN A 142 -6.03 -7.71 -9.93
CA GLN A 142 -5.91 -7.17 -11.28
C GLN A 142 -5.75 -8.30 -12.31
N LYS A 143 -6.26 -8.08 -13.52
CA LYS A 143 -6.23 -9.07 -14.62
C LYS A 143 -4.82 -9.52 -14.98
N ASP A 144 -3.83 -8.65 -14.78
CA ASP A 144 -2.42 -8.93 -15.06
C ASP A 144 -1.84 -10.02 -14.18
N PHE A 145 -2.34 -10.15 -12.94
CA PHE A 145 -1.93 -11.22 -12.02
C PHE A 145 -2.45 -12.60 -12.42
N ARG A 146 -3.49 -12.69 -13.28
CA ARG A 146 -4.08 -13.95 -13.74
C ARG A 146 -4.37 -14.92 -12.59
N VAL A 147 -5.03 -14.42 -11.56
CA VAL A 147 -5.44 -15.22 -10.41
C VAL A 147 -6.32 -16.37 -10.89
N LYS A 148 -6.08 -17.59 -10.41
CA LYS A 148 -6.80 -18.80 -10.85
C LYS A 148 -8.28 -18.80 -10.48
N ARG A 149 -8.66 -18.11 -9.41
CA ARG A 149 -10.04 -18.06 -8.93
C ARG A 149 -10.74 -16.79 -9.41
N PRO A 150 -12.04 -16.86 -9.65
CA PRO A 150 -12.83 -15.67 -9.93
C PRO A 150 -12.77 -14.69 -8.74
N SER A 151 -12.98 -13.42 -9.02
CA SER A 151 -13.02 -12.36 -8.00
C SER A 151 -14.11 -12.62 -6.96
N ALA A 152 -13.77 -12.45 -5.69
CA ALA A 152 -14.65 -12.69 -4.54
C ALA A 152 -15.03 -11.39 -3.80
N TYR A 153 -15.08 -10.26 -4.49
CA TYR A 153 -15.27 -8.92 -3.90
C TYR A 153 -16.46 -8.83 -2.93
N HIS A 154 -17.61 -9.38 -3.31
CA HIS A 154 -18.82 -9.34 -2.48
C HIS A 154 -18.69 -10.21 -1.22
N TYR A 155 -18.05 -11.35 -1.34
CA TYR A 155 -17.81 -12.24 -0.21
C TYR A 155 -16.81 -11.62 0.78
N ASP A 156 -15.74 -11.03 0.27
CA ASP A 156 -14.73 -10.36 1.08
C ASP A 156 -15.32 -9.17 1.85
N LEU A 157 -16.20 -8.39 1.19
CA LEU A 157 -16.89 -7.27 1.83
C LEU A 157 -17.87 -7.74 2.91
N LEU A 158 -18.60 -8.84 2.65
CA LEU A 158 -19.50 -9.44 3.65
C LEU A 158 -18.71 -9.92 4.88
N LEU A 159 -17.56 -10.56 4.65
CA LEU A 159 -16.69 -11.02 5.75
C LEU A 159 -16.14 -9.85 6.56
N LEU A 160 -15.72 -8.77 5.90
CA LEU A 160 -15.29 -7.53 6.57
C LEU A 160 -16.42 -6.92 7.42
N ALA A 161 -17.64 -6.88 6.90
CA ALA A 161 -18.80 -6.37 7.64
C ALA A 161 -19.08 -7.21 8.90
N MET A 162 -19.01 -8.54 8.80
CA MET A 162 -19.19 -9.44 9.94
C MET A 162 -18.08 -9.27 10.98
N MET A 163 -16.83 -9.13 10.54
CA MET A 163 -15.70 -8.85 11.44
C MET A 163 -15.83 -7.50 12.15
N THR A 164 -16.24 -6.47 11.41
CA THR A 164 -16.47 -5.13 11.97
C THR A 164 -17.59 -5.15 13.02
N LEU A 165 -18.68 -5.88 12.76
CA LEU A 165 -19.76 -6.07 13.72
C LEU A 165 -19.25 -6.76 15.00
N LEU A 166 -18.49 -7.85 14.85
CA LEU A 166 -17.89 -8.54 16.00
C LEU A 166 -16.94 -7.65 16.80
N CYS A 167 -16.10 -6.88 16.12
CA CYS A 167 -15.24 -5.90 16.77
C CYS A 167 -16.05 -4.86 17.55
N GLY A 168 -17.13 -4.34 16.98
CA GLY A 168 -18.03 -3.39 17.65
C GLY A 168 -18.69 -3.99 18.90
N LEU A 169 -19.14 -5.25 18.83
CA LEU A 169 -19.72 -5.95 19.98
C LEU A 169 -18.71 -6.22 21.10
N LEU A 170 -17.47 -6.51 20.72
CA LEU A 170 -16.37 -6.74 21.66
C LEU A 170 -15.73 -5.45 22.17
N GLY A 171 -16.07 -4.29 21.61
CA GLY A 171 -15.42 -3.02 21.93
C GLY A 171 -13.99 -2.91 21.40
N ILE A 172 -13.64 -3.69 20.35
CA ILE A 172 -12.33 -3.69 19.72
C ILE A 172 -12.35 -2.78 18.50
N PRO A 173 -11.33 -1.94 18.26
CA PRO A 173 -11.26 -1.15 17.03
C PRO A 173 -11.30 -2.07 15.81
N PRO A 174 -12.19 -1.81 14.83
CA PRO A 174 -12.21 -2.58 13.59
C PRO A 174 -10.96 -2.28 12.76
N VAL A 175 -10.47 -3.30 12.05
CA VAL A 175 -9.31 -3.20 11.16
C VAL A 175 -9.76 -3.52 9.74
N ASN A 176 -9.25 -2.74 8.78
CA ASN A 176 -9.46 -2.97 7.36
C ASN A 176 -8.15 -3.41 6.68
N GLY A 177 -8.27 -3.92 5.45
CA GLY A 177 -7.11 -4.22 4.61
C GLY A 177 -6.35 -2.96 4.23
N VAL A 178 -5.01 -3.02 4.29
CA VAL A 178 -4.17 -1.89 3.91
C VAL A 178 -3.89 -1.90 2.43
N LEU A 179 -4.19 -0.81 1.74
CA LEU A 179 -4.06 -0.64 0.30
C LEU A 179 -2.72 -1.11 -0.29
N PRO A 180 -1.54 -0.74 0.24
CA PRO A 180 -0.28 -1.17 -0.35
C PRO A 180 0.08 -2.63 -0.05
N GLN A 181 -0.42 -3.22 1.04
CA GLN A 181 -0.02 -4.57 1.45
C GLN A 181 -0.65 -5.66 0.58
N ALA A 182 -1.92 -5.53 0.22
CA ALA A 182 -2.64 -6.55 -0.55
C ALA A 182 -2.05 -6.76 -1.96
N PRO A 183 -1.83 -5.73 -2.79
CA PRO A 183 -1.20 -5.90 -4.09
C PRO A 183 0.28 -6.30 -3.98
N LEU A 184 1.03 -5.82 -2.97
CA LEU A 184 2.41 -6.24 -2.73
C LEU A 184 2.49 -7.73 -2.38
N HIS A 185 1.56 -8.25 -1.57
CA HIS A 185 1.48 -9.67 -1.26
C HIS A 185 1.20 -10.50 -2.51
N THR A 186 0.23 -10.10 -3.34
CA THR A 186 -0.06 -10.76 -4.61
C THR A 186 1.16 -10.74 -5.55
N LYS A 187 1.84 -9.60 -5.65
CA LYS A 187 3.06 -9.43 -6.45
C LYS A 187 4.22 -10.32 -5.95
N ALA A 188 4.35 -10.50 -4.64
CA ALA A 188 5.36 -11.39 -4.05
C ALA A 188 5.12 -12.88 -4.35
N LEU A 189 3.86 -13.27 -4.61
CA LEU A 189 3.49 -14.64 -5.00
C LEU A 189 3.55 -14.87 -6.51
N CYS A 190 3.91 -13.85 -7.31
CA CYS A 190 4.04 -13.98 -8.76
C CYS A 190 5.34 -14.67 -9.14
N ALA A 191 5.24 -15.67 -10.03
CA ALA A 191 6.39 -16.27 -10.69
C ALA A 191 6.35 -16.02 -12.20
N LYS A 192 7.54 -15.83 -12.79
CA LYS A 192 7.70 -15.73 -14.24
C LYS A 192 7.71 -17.13 -14.82
N VAL A 193 6.80 -17.42 -15.75
CA VAL A 193 6.74 -18.68 -16.48
C VAL A 193 6.95 -18.42 -17.96
N ARG A 194 7.86 -19.14 -18.58
CA ARG A 194 8.00 -19.15 -20.04
C ARG A 194 6.91 -20.03 -20.63
N VAL A 195 6.03 -19.44 -21.40
CA VAL A 195 5.02 -20.21 -22.15
C VAL A 195 5.49 -20.28 -23.60
N PRO A 196 5.65 -21.49 -24.16
CA PRO A 196 5.92 -21.64 -25.59
C PRO A 196 4.79 -20.94 -26.36
N ARG A 197 5.14 -20.16 -27.35
CA ARG A 197 4.15 -19.57 -28.25
C ARG A 197 3.50 -20.69 -29.05
N VAL A 198 2.28 -21.01 -28.75
CA VAL A 198 1.46 -21.86 -29.65
C VAL A 198 1.19 -20.99 -30.86
N GLU A 199 1.88 -21.23 -31.95
CA GLU A 199 1.52 -20.70 -33.24
C GLU A 199 0.13 -21.23 -33.58
N SER A 200 -0.83 -20.33 -33.66
CA SER A 200 -2.15 -20.67 -34.20
C SER A 200 -1.95 -21.05 -35.67
N THR A 201 -1.91 -22.34 -35.91
CA THR A 201 -1.88 -22.92 -37.25
C THR A 201 -3.22 -22.62 -37.92
N GLY A 202 -3.27 -21.50 -38.62
CA GLY A 202 -4.44 -21.08 -39.38
C GLY A 202 -4.01 -20.25 -40.56
N SER A 203 -3.42 -20.90 -41.56
CA SER A 203 -3.70 -20.72 -42.99
C SER A 203 -2.64 -21.44 -43.82
N MET A 204 -3.06 -22.43 -44.54
CA MET A 204 -2.32 -23.07 -45.64
C MET A 204 -2.02 -22.02 -46.72
N SER A 205 -0.74 -21.85 -47.10
CA SER A 205 -0.35 -21.83 -48.51
C SER A 205 1.16 -21.66 -48.65
N GLY A 206 1.82 -22.66 -49.27
CA GLY A 206 2.79 -22.53 -50.36
C GLY A 206 4.24 -22.13 -50.05
N VAL A 207 5.09 -23.15 -49.98
CA VAL A 207 6.38 -23.32 -50.69
C VAL A 207 7.50 -22.28 -50.50
N SER A 208 8.60 -22.82 -50.07
CA SER A 208 10.02 -22.74 -50.39
C SER A 208 10.97 -22.08 -49.37
N GLY A 209 11.83 -22.92 -48.90
CA GLY A 209 13.28 -22.87 -48.72
C GLY A 209 13.92 -21.59 -48.17
N GLY A 210 14.36 -21.65 -46.92
CA GLY A 210 15.28 -20.68 -46.38
C GLY A 210 15.63 -21.06 -44.94
N VAL A 211 16.90 -21.28 -44.71
CA VAL A 211 17.52 -21.72 -43.44
C VAL A 211 17.12 -20.79 -42.29
N GLU A 212 16.45 -21.37 -41.30
CA GLU A 212 15.96 -20.71 -40.12
C GLU A 212 16.99 -20.52 -39.05
N SER A 213 17.13 -19.29 -38.61
CA SER A 213 17.62 -18.98 -37.27
C SER A 213 16.47 -19.19 -36.27
N THR A 214 16.47 -20.29 -35.56
CA THR A 214 15.51 -20.67 -34.52
C THR A 214 15.65 -19.77 -33.29
N GLY A 215 15.14 -18.55 -33.38
CA GLY A 215 14.89 -17.70 -32.21
C GLY A 215 13.46 -17.90 -31.72
N SER A 216 13.19 -18.98 -31.00
CA SER A 216 11.91 -19.18 -30.32
C SER A 216 11.70 -18.05 -29.30
N SER A 217 10.96 -17.02 -29.70
CA SER A 217 10.55 -15.95 -28.83
C SER A 217 9.47 -16.46 -27.87
N ALA A 218 9.88 -17.11 -26.78
CA ALA A 218 8.98 -17.55 -25.72
C ALA A 218 8.38 -16.30 -25.04
N SER A 219 7.06 -16.22 -25.00
CA SER A 219 6.35 -15.16 -24.28
C SER A 219 6.50 -15.40 -22.78
N LYS A 220 7.09 -14.43 -22.08
CA LYS A 220 7.15 -14.46 -20.60
C LYS A 220 5.76 -14.13 -20.03
N ARG A 221 5.23 -15.00 -19.18
CA ARG A 221 3.95 -14.79 -18.50
C ARG A 221 4.15 -14.84 -17.00
N PHE A 222 3.40 -13.99 -16.29
CA PHE A 222 3.33 -14.03 -14.83
C PHE A 222 2.14 -14.89 -14.39
N ILE A 223 2.33 -15.72 -13.39
CA ILE A 223 1.31 -16.53 -12.76
C ILE A 223 1.44 -16.41 -11.26
N VAL A 224 0.34 -16.13 -10.57
CA VAL A 224 0.30 -16.09 -9.11
C VAL A 224 0.06 -17.48 -8.56
N TYR A 225 0.92 -17.92 -7.64
CA TYR A 225 0.70 -19.17 -6.92
C TYR A 225 -0.25 -18.94 -5.74
N GLU A 226 -1.31 -19.74 -5.67
CA GLU A 226 -2.20 -19.73 -4.52
C GLU A 226 -1.46 -20.24 -3.28
N ASN A 227 -1.37 -19.40 -2.26
CA ASN A 227 -0.73 -19.72 -1.00
C ASN A 227 -1.61 -19.29 0.17
N ARG A 228 -2.04 -20.26 1.00
CA ARG A 228 -2.82 -20.02 2.21
C ARG A 228 -1.97 -19.98 3.46
N VAL A 229 -0.77 -20.57 3.40
CA VAL A 229 0.14 -20.66 4.54
C VAL A 229 0.65 -19.27 4.92
N SER A 230 0.91 -18.39 3.95
CA SER A 230 1.38 -17.04 4.20
C SER A 230 0.41 -16.22 5.07
N ASN A 231 -0.90 -16.33 4.83
CA ASN A 231 -1.92 -15.63 5.63
C ASN A 231 -1.98 -16.18 7.06
N PHE A 232 -1.87 -17.50 7.23
CA PHE A 232 -1.83 -18.11 8.54
C PHE A 232 -0.58 -17.70 9.33
N VAL A 233 0.58 -17.71 8.68
CA VAL A 233 1.85 -17.26 9.28
C VAL A 233 1.76 -15.78 9.66
N GLN A 234 1.21 -14.92 8.80
CA GLN A 234 1.00 -13.51 9.10
C GLN A 234 0.12 -13.32 10.35
N ALA A 235 -1.02 -14.02 10.43
CA ALA A 235 -1.91 -13.95 11.59
C ALA A 235 -1.21 -14.42 12.88
N THR A 236 -0.41 -15.49 12.80
CA THR A 236 0.37 -16.01 13.93
C THR A 236 1.44 -15.00 14.36
N LEU A 237 2.16 -14.39 13.41
CA LEU A 237 3.15 -13.35 13.71
C LEU A 237 2.51 -12.11 14.35
N CYS A 238 1.32 -11.70 13.89
CA CYS A 238 0.57 -10.62 14.53
C CYS A 238 0.20 -10.95 16.00
N LEU A 239 -0.21 -12.19 16.26
CA LEU A 239 -0.51 -12.65 17.62
C LEU A 239 0.74 -12.65 18.51
N VAL A 240 1.87 -13.13 18.01
CA VAL A 240 3.15 -13.09 18.73
C VAL A 240 3.58 -11.64 18.96
N LEU A 241 3.48 -10.78 17.94
CA LEU A 241 3.82 -9.35 18.04
C LEU A 241 2.94 -8.66 19.09
N PHE A 242 1.65 -8.99 19.17
CA PHE A 242 0.75 -8.46 20.20
C PHE A 242 1.27 -8.78 21.63
N GLY A 243 1.77 -9.99 21.85
CA GLY A 243 2.33 -10.39 23.17
C GLY A 243 3.62 -9.66 23.55
N VAL A 244 4.40 -9.18 22.56
CA VAL A 244 5.69 -8.49 22.80
C VAL A 244 5.65 -7.02 22.32
N ALA A 245 4.47 -6.51 22.03
CA ALA A 245 4.27 -5.19 21.39
C ALA A 245 4.92 -4.06 22.21
N GLU A 246 4.77 -4.07 23.52
CA GLU A 246 5.35 -3.08 24.43
C GLU A 246 6.87 -2.93 24.22
N TYR A 247 7.58 -4.06 24.16
CA TYR A 247 9.03 -4.06 24.02
C TYR A 247 9.49 -3.62 22.63
N ILE A 248 8.81 -4.08 21.57
CA ILE A 248 9.21 -3.82 20.19
C ILE A 248 8.81 -2.40 19.76
N LEU A 249 7.59 -1.97 20.07
CA LEU A 249 7.09 -0.68 19.62
C LEU A 249 7.76 0.48 20.35
N ASN A 250 8.02 0.36 21.65
CA ASN A 250 8.78 1.35 22.41
C ASN A 250 10.25 1.50 21.94
N PHE A 251 10.76 0.51 21.20
CA PHE A 251 12.08 0.60 20.58
C PHE A 251 12.11 1.51 19.35
N ILE A 252 10.98 1.71 18.66
CA ILE A 252 10.89 2.39 17.39
C ILE A 252 10.65 3.90 17.58
N PRO A 253 11.54 4.77 17.07
CA PRO A 253 11.27 6.22 17.03
C PRO A 253 10.03 6.54 16.17
N THR A 254 9.18 7.43 16.63
CA THR A 254 7.95 7.86 15.91
C THR A 254 8.27 8.41 14.51
N SER A 255 9.42 9.09 14.37
CA SER A 255 9.89 9.62 13.08
C SER A 255 10.11 8.53 12.03
N LEU A 256 10.52 7.31 12.44
CA LEU A 256 10.71 6.18 11.51
C LEU A 256 9.38 5.60 11.03
N VAL A 257 8.32 5.68 11.81
CA VAL A 257 6.97 5.27 11.35
C VAL A 257 6.50 6.21 10.22
N TRP A 258 6.65 7.51 10.39
CA TRP A 258 6.35 8.46 9.33
C TRP A 258 7.24 8.27 8.10
N ALA A 259 8.52 7.97 8.32
CA ALA A 259 9.45 7.66 7.25
C ALA A 259 9.08 6.37 6.49
N PHE A 260 8.57 5.36 7.18
CA PHE A 260 8.05 4.14 6.56
C PHE A 260 6.87 4.44 5.63
N PHE A 261 5.91 5.24 6.06
CA PHE A 261 4.79 5.64 5.18
C PHE A 261 5.28 6.46 3.97
N ALA A 262 6.25 7.36 4.17
CA ALA A 262 6.84 8.11 3.06
C ALA A 262 7.60 7.18 2.09
N PHE A 263 8.33 6.19 2.59
CA PHE A 263 8.97 5.16 1.77
C PHE A 263 7.93 4.38 0.95
N MET A 264 6.84 3.91 1.57
CA MET A 264 5.77 3.19 0.88
C MET A 264 5.12 4.04 -0.22
N ALA A 265 4.93 5.34 0.03
CA ALA A 265 4.43 6.27 -0.97
C ALA A 265 5.40 6.40 -2.16
N LEU A 266 6.70 6.52 -1.91
CA LEU A 266 7.72 6.57 -2.98
C LEU A 266 7.79 5.27 -3.78
N GLU A 267 7.67 4.11 -3.13
CA GLU A 267 7.67 2.80 -3.77
C GLU A 267 6.43 2.58 -4.66
N SER A 268 5.32 3.22 -4.33
CA SER A 268 4.08 3.13 -5.11
C SER A 268 4.02 4.10 -6.30
N LEU A 269 4.93 5.07 -6.42
CA LEU A 269 4.96 6.03 -7.54
C LEU A 269 5.28 5.36 -8.90
N PRO A 270 6.24 4.42 -9.01
CA PRO A 270 6.43 3.67 -10.24
C PRO A 270 5.19 2.84 -10.56
N GLY A 271 4.65 2.96 -11.78
CA GLY A 271 3.41 2.29 -12.18
C GLY A 271 2.13 3.07 -11.90
N ASN A 272 2.17 4.14 -11.10
CA ASN A 272 1.01 4.99 -10.87
C ASN A 272 0.74 5.88 -12.08
N GLN A 273 -0.46 5.78 -12.68
CA GLN A 273 -0.84 6.53 -13.87
C GLN A 273 -0.88 8.06 -13.66
N PHE A 274 -1.31 8.51 -12.49
CA PHE A 274 -1.30 9.94 -12.19
C PHE A 274 0.14 10.50 -12.25
N TRP A 275 1.09 9.80 -11.60
CA TRP A 275 2.50 10.17 -11.65
C TRP A 275 3.09 10.09 -13.07
N ALA A 276 2.71 9.06 -13.83
CA ALA A 276 3.13 8.92 -15.20
C ALA A 276 2.60 10.08 -16.08
N ARG A 277 1.33 10.52 -15.88
CA ARG A 277 0.78 11.71 -16.56
C ARG A 277 1.46 13.01 -16.12
N VAL A 278 1.79 13.15 -14.84
CA VAL A 278 2.57 14.31 -14.37
C VAL A 278 3.92 14.37 -15.06
N LYS A 279 4.63 13.23 -15.15
CA LYS A 279 5.90 13.15 -15.91
C LYS A 279 5.71 13.50 -17.38
N PHE A 280 4.67 12.99 -18.03
CA PHE A 280 4.34 13.28 -19.42
C PHE A 280 4.10 14.77 -19.66
N VAL A 281 3.36 15.43 -18.77
CA VAL A 281 3.06 16.87 -18.85
C VAL A 281 4.33 17.73 -18.73
N ILE A 282 5.24 17.34 -17.82
CA ILE A 282 6.48 18.11 -17.55
C ILE A 282 7.58 17.79 -18.57
N SER A 283 7.52 16.63 -19.26
CA SER A 283 8.57 16.18 -20.17
C SER A 283 8.62 16.96 -21.45
N ASP A 284 9.83 17.04 -22.05
CA ASP A 284 10.05 17.60 -23.38
C ASP A 284 9.14 16.89 -24.42
N PRO A 285 8.50 17.62 -25.34
CA PRO A 285 7.64 17.07 -26.38
C PRO A 285 8.23 15.89 -27.16
N LYS A 286 9.56 15.89 -27.36
CA LYS A 286 10.27 14.81 -28.06
C LYS A 286 10.45 13.50 -27.27
N ARG A 287 10.19 13.54 -25.95
CA ARG A 287 10.38 12.41 -25.03
C ARG A 287 9.09 11.95 -24.38
N ARG A 288 7.95 12.43 -24.89
CA ARG A 288 6.63 12.05 -24.39
C ARG A 288 6.24 10.69 -24.95
N GLU A 289 6.02 9.73 -24.08
CA GLU A 289 5.60 8.38 -24.43
C GLU A 289 4.33 8.02 -23.65
N GLY A 290 3.47 7.21 -24.25
CA GLY A 290 2.34 6.55 -23.55
C GLY A 290 0.95 7.12 -23.86
N TRP A 291 0.78 8.42 -24.17
CA TRP A 291 -0.52 9.03 -24.50
C TRP A 291 -0.49 9.75 -25.85
N GLU A 292 0.15 9.15 -26.85
CA GLU A 292 0.31 9.74 -28.18
C GLU A 292 -1.02 9.88 -28.95
N SER A 293 -2.02 9.05 -28.60
CA SER A 293 -3.36 9.09 -29.19
C SER A 293 -4.27 10.17 -28.59
N VAL A 294 -3.85 10.82 -27.50
CA VAL A 294 -4.64 11.82 -26.78
C VAL A 294 -4.01 13.20 -26.91
N ASP A 295 -4.85 14.21 -27.16
CA ASP A 295 -4.38 15.59 -27.22
C ASP A 295 -3.75 16.02 -25.89
N TYR A 296 -2.60 16.71 -25.98
CA TYR A 296 -1.84 17.18 -24.80
C TYR A 296 -2.69 18.01 -23.84
N LEU A 297 -3.55 18.89 -24.39
CA LEU A 297 -4.41 19.72 -23.55
C LEU A 297 -5.40 18.88 -22.74
N SER A 298 -5.91 17.80 -23.31
CA SER A 298 -6.82 16.87 -22.62
C SER A 298 -6.10 16.13 -21.49
N VAL A 299 -4.86 15.68 -21.71
CA VAL A 299 -4.03 15.07 -20.63
C VAL A 299 -3.76 16.08 -19.53
N LEU A 300 -3.42 17.31 -19.88
CA LEU A 300 -3.16 18.39 -18.91
C LEU A 300 -4.40 18.71 -18.07
N ILE A 301 -5.57 18.90 -18.71
CA ILE A 301 -6.82 19.22 -18.01
C ILE A 301 -7.23 18.06 -17.07
N PHE A 302 -7.17 16.82 -17.54
CA PHE A 302 -7.50 15.65 -16.74
C PHE A 302 -6.58 15.54 -15.50
N THR A 303 -5.27 15.67 -15.71
CA THR A 303 -4.27 15.62 -14.64
C THR A 303 -4.44 16.79 -13.66
N ALA A 304 -4.74 18.00 -14.15
CA ALA A 304 -5.00 19.15 -13.29
C ALA A 304 -6.26 18.97 -12.43
N ILE A 305 -7.34 18.43 -12.99
CA ILE A 305 -8.56 18.11 -12.23
C ILE A 305 -8.24 17.10 -11.12
N GLN A 306 -7.50 16.02 -11.44
CA GLN A 306 -7.08 15.04 -10.43
C GLN A 306 -6.21 15.68 -9.33
N ALA A 307 -5.25 16.52 -9.70
CA ALA A 307 -4.41 17.24 -8.76
C ALA A 307 -5.21 18.16 -7.83
N VAL A 308 -6.17 18.90 -8.38
CA VAL A 308 -7.05 19.78 -7.60
C VAL A 308 -7.92 18.98 -6.62
N CYS A 309 -8.50 17.85 -7.07
CA CYS A 309 -9.28 16.96 -6.20
C CYS A 309 -8.41 16.38 -5.09
N LEU A 310 -7.20 15.89 -5.41
CA LEU A 310 -6.26 15.35 -4.45
C LEU A 310 -5.86 16.39 -3.39
N LEU A 311 -5.45 17.59 -3.84
CA LEU A 311 -5.07 18.68 -2.95
C LEU A 311 -6.24 19.17 -2.09
N GLY A 312 -7.46 19.21 -2.65
CA GLY A 312 -8.67 19.58 -1.94
C GLY A 312 -9.00 18.59 -0.81
N ILE A 313 -8.97 17.28 -1.11
CA ILE A 313 -9.20 16.23 -0.11
C ILE A 313 -8.11 16.28 0.98
N TRP A 314 -6.85 16.42 0.56
CA TRP A 314 -5.72 16.55 1.50
C TRP A 314 -5.88 17.78 2.40
N ALA A 315 -6.25 18.92 1.85
CA ALA A 315 -6.46 20.14 2.62
C ALA A 315 -7.58 19.99 3.65
N ILE A 316 -8.70 19.36 3.27
CA ILE A 316 -9.80 19.06 4.19
C ILE A 316 -9.32 18.15 5.32
N THR A 317 -8.57 17.12 4.99
CA THR A 317 -8.08 16.14 5.97
C THR A 317 -7.11 16.77 6.99
N VAL A 318 -6.22 17.65 6.53
CA VAL A 318 -5.16 18.21 7.39
C VAL A 318 -5.63 19.44 8.17
N TRP A 319 -6.42 20.33 7.55
CA TRP A 319 -6.72 21.65 8.14
C TRP A 319 -8.10 21.78 8.76
N SER A 320 -9.05 20.89 8.43
CA SER A 320 -10.42 21.04 8.88
C SER A 320 -10.72 20.46 10.28
N GLY A 321 -9.72 19.94 10.99
CA GLY A 321 -9.89 19.37 12.32
C GLY A 321 -10.95 18.25 12.33
N LEU A 322 -12.01 18.40 13.11
CA LEU A 322 -13.07 17.39 13.22
C LEU A 322 -13.78 17.10 11.87
N PHE A 323 -13.95 18.10 11.01
CA PHE A 323 -14.52 17.90 9.68
C PHE A 323 -13.62 17.06 8.77
N GLY A 324 -12.33 16.96 9.06
CA GLY A 324 -11.42 16.08 8.35
C GLY A 324 -11.85 14.61 8.34
N ILE A 325 -12.62 14.17 9.35
CA ILE A 325 -13.18 12.81 9.41
C ILE A 325 -14.13 12.55 8.22
N SER A 326 -14.72 13.59 7.64
CA SER A 326 -15.65 13.46 6.50
C SER A 326 -14.95 13.26 5.14
N PHE A 327 -13.62 13.19 5.06
CA PHE A 327 -12.88 13.02 3.80
C PHE A 327 -13.37 11.84 2.93
N PRO A 328 -13.85 10.71 3.48
CA PRO A 328 -14.36 9.61 2.65
C PRO A 328 -15.57 9.99 1.81
N LEU A 329 -16.41 10.93 2.30
CA LEU A 329 -17.54 11.43 1.54
C LEU A 329 -17.09 12.26 0.32
N PHE A 330 -15.97 12.98 0.43
CA PHE A 330 -15.39 13.70 -0.71
C PHE A 330 -14.79 12.74 -1.73
N ILE A 331 -14.20 11.62 -1.28
CA ILE A 331 -13.78 10.54 -2.19
C ILE A 331 -14.99 9.96 -2.92
N MET A 332 -16.08 9.69 -2.22
CA MET A 332 -17.33 9.21 -2.83
C MET A 332 -17.88 10.21 -3.86
N ALA A 333 -17.73 11.51 -3.64
CA ALA A 333 -18.16 12.54 -4.56
C ALA A 333 -17.36 12.58 -5.89
N LEU A 334 -16.16 11.95 -5.93
CA LEU A 334 -15.40 11.80 -7.17
C LEU A 334 -16.12 10.89 -8.19
N VAL A 335 -16.93 9.94 -7.73
CA VAL A 335 -17.69 9.03 -8.61
C VAL A 335 -18.66 9.81 -9.49
N PRO A 336 -19.61 10.61 -8.96
CA PRO A 336 -20.48 11.44 -9.80
C PRO A 336 -19.72 12.51 -10.57
N LEU A 337 -18.63 13.05 -10.03
CA LEU A 337 -17.75 13.96 -10.77
C LEU A 337 -17.22 13.29 -12.05
N ARG A 338 -16.74 12.07 -11.95
CA ARG A 338 -16.23 11.25 -13.06
C ARG A 338 -17.35 10.95 -14.07
N GLN A 339 -18.54 10.59 -13.61
CA GLN A 339 -19.64 10.14 -14.47
C GLN A 339 -20.34 11.29 -15.18
N PHE A 340 -20.54 12.44 -14.53
CA PHE A 340 -21.39 13.51 -15.04
C PHE A 340 -20.64 14.76 -15.47
N LEU A 341 -19.51 15.07 -14.85
CA LEU A 341 -18.77 16.32 -15.15
C LEU A 341 -17.64 16.09 -16.15
N LEU A 342 -16.82 15.08 -15.96
CA LEU A 342 -15.69 14.83 -16.87
C LEU A 342 -16.10 14.63 -18.35
N PRO A 343 -17.16 13.88 -18.69
CA PRO A 343 -17.56 13.71 -20.09
C PRO A 343 -18.08 15.00 -20.77
N LYS A 344 -18.38 16.04 -19.98
CA LYS A 344 -18.76 17.38 -20.51
C LYS A 344 -17.56 18.25 -20.81
N VAL A 345 -16.42 17.98 -20.17
CA VAL A 345 -15.18 18.76 -20.30
C VAL A 345 -14.21 18.09 -21.28
N LEU A 346 -14.18 16.77 -21.29
CA LEU A 346 -13.27 15.95 -22.10
C LEU A 346 -14.06 15.06 -23.06
N ARG A 347 -13.50 14.78 -24.24
CA ARG A 347 -14.09 13.84 -25.18
C ARG A 347 -14.12 12.43 -24.58
N PRO A 348 -15.25 11.69 -24.77
CA PRO A 348 -15.39 10.34 -24.22
C PRO A 348 -14.26 9.39 -24.67
N ASP A 349 -13.83 9.47 -25.93
CA ASP A 349 -12.76 8.64 -26.49
C ASP A 349 -11.42 8.84 -25.75
N PHE A 350 -11.10 10.09 -25.42
CA PHE A 350 -9.88 10.40 -24.67
C PHE A 350 -9.98 9.99 -23.22
N LEU A 351 -11.19 10.08 -22.63
CA LEU A 351 -11.45 9.72 -21.26
C LEU A 351 -11.30 8.21 -21.04
N GLU A 352 -11.69 7.38 -22.01
CA GLU A 352 -11.49 5.93 -21.95
C GLU A 352 -10.01 5.55 -21.93
N VAL A 353 -9.18 6.24 -22.72
CA VAL A 353 -7.73 6.00 -22.73
C VAL A 353 -7.05 6.52 -21.46
N LEU A 354 -7.48 7.70 -20.95
CA LEU A 354 -6.90 8.31 -19.75
C LEU A 354 -7.27 7.59 -18.45
N ASP A 355 -8.39 6.87 -18.45
CA ASP A 355 -8.95 6.18 -17.30
C ASP A 355 -8.86 4.65 -17.43
N ALA A 356 -8.02 4.18 -18.38
CA ALA A 356 -7.77 2.75 -18.55
C ALA A 356 -7.14 2.13 -17.28
N ASP A 357 -7.38 0.85 -17.08
CA ASP A 357 -6.82 0.11 -15.93
C ASP A 357 -5.28 0.21 -15.90
N GLU A 358 -4.72 0.38 -14.71
CA GLU A 358 -3.27 0.38 -14.51
C GLU A 358 -2.67 -0.99 -14.87
N THR A 359 -1.56 -0.98 -15.60
CA THR A 359 -0.78 -2.20 -15.87
C THR A 359 0.23 -2.41 -14.74
N VAL A 360 0.31 -3.65 -14.25
CA VAL A 360 1.26 -3.99 -13.18
C VAL A 360 2.68 -4.09 -13.74
N GLU A 361 3.58 -3.22 -13.29
CA GLU A 361 5.00 -3.36 -13.55
C GLU A 361 5.59 -4.43 -12.64
N PHE A 362 6.07 -5.52 -13.25
CA PHE A 362 6.79 -6.56 -12.53
C PHE A 362 8.29 -6.26 -12.51
N PRO A 363 8.97 -6.43 -11.35
CA PRO A 363 10.41 -6.22 -11.28
C PRO A 363 11.11 -7.20 -12.23
N THR A 364 11.90 -6.67 -13.14
CA THR A 364 12.76 -7.47 -14.02
C THR A 364 14.12 -7.61 -13.35
N ASP A 365 14.45 -8.81 -12.87
CA ASP A 365 15.84 -9.15 -12.53
C ASP A 365 16.55 -9.61 -13.83
N PRO A 366 17.54 -8.88 -14.34
CA PRO A 366 18.24 -9.26 -15.56
C PRO A 366 19.12 -10.51 -15.39
N THR A 367 19.31 -10.98 -14.17
CA THR A 367 20.20 -12.11 -13.85
C THR A 367 19.48 -13.35 -13.35
N GLU A 368 18.16 -13.30 -13.17
CA GLU A 368 17.38 -14.45 -12.70
C GLU A 368 17.20 -15.44 -13.86
N PRO A 369 17.71 -16.70 -13.75
CA PRO A 369 17.44 -17.71 -14.76
C PRO A 369 15.96 -17.97 -14.83
N ASP A 370 15.40 -17.91 -16.04
CA ASP A 370 13.99 -18.22 -16.27
C ASP A 370 13.75 -19.69 -15.84
N VAL A 371 12.99 -19.91 -14.77
CA VAL A 371 12.65 -21.25 -14.30
C VAL A 371 11.73 -21.91 -15.32
N LEU A 372 12.28 -22.89 -16.03
CA LEU A 372 11.50 -23.78 -16.89
C LEU A 372 10.65 -24.71 -15.99
N HIS A 373 9.39 -24.38 -15.77
CA HIS A 373 8.46 -25.35 -15.24
C HIS A 373 8.01 -26.25 -16.41
N GLY A 374 8.62 -27.43 -16.47
CA GLY A 374 8.14 -28.52 -17.29
C GLY A 374 6.66 -28.77 -16.97
N GLY A 375 5.87 -28.92 -18.03
CA GLY A 375 4.43 -29.05 -17.95
C GLY A 375 3.95 -30.08 -16.92
N MET A 376 3.17 -29.64 -15.97
CA MET A 376 2.15 -30.50 -15.36
C MET A 376 0.93 -30.41 -16.24
N GLU A 377 0.82 -31.33 -17.18
CA GLU A 377 -0.46 -31.72 -17.74
C GLU A 377 -1.33 -32.22 -16.58
N SER A 378 -2.19 -31.36 -16.06
CA SER A 378 -3.29 -31.83 -15.24
C SER A 378 -4.32 -32.45 -16.17
N GLY A 379 -4.32 -33.76 -16.26
CA GLY A 379 -5.40 -34.50 -16.85
C GLY A 379 -6.76 -34.07 -16.30
N SER A 380 -7.55 -33.49 -17.17
CA SER A 380 -8.97 -33.33 -16.98
C SER A 380 -9.62 -34.69 -17.12
N HIS A 381 -9.92 -35.38 -16.03
CA HIS A 381 -10.95 -36.40 -15.94
C HIS A 381 -11.44 -36.51 -14.50
N LEU A 382 -12.60 -36.03 -14.29
CA LEU A 382 -13.78 -36.33 -13.46
C LEU A 382 -14.35 -35.06 -12.82
#